data_2139b5a14ecb017c27ea6cce4f30c3b2
#
_entry.id   2139b5a14ecb017c27ea6cce4f30c3b2
#
_cell.length_a   1.000
_cell.length_b   1.000
_cell.length_c   1.000
_cell.angle_alpha   90.00
_cell.angle_beta   90.00
_cell.angle_gamma   90.00
#
_symmetry.space_group_name_H-M   'P 1'
#
loop_
_entity.id
_entity.type
_entity.pdbx_description
1 polymer ?
#
loop_
_entity_poly.entity_id
_entity_poly.type
_entity_poly.pdbx_seq_one_letter_code
_entity_poly.pdbx_strand_id
1 'polypeptide(L)'
;MKIKNSCRYIAGVVLIAAGIASITAMAQDQSDALRYSFLSPQGTARSLGFGSALGSVGGDFATLSVNPAGIGIYRRSEAMVTPTLRFGNSEGQYLNGNMDDARTAFNFSNLGIVFTRAEKGRRYEKSKWKTVSFAVGINRMADFNRNYSYGGDMRTSAGVNNSFSELFVNDANQYPLDVDVNGTLG
;
A
#
# COMPACT_ATOMS: atom_id res chain seq x y z
N MET A 1 18.52 18.51 -45.29
CA MET A 1 18.57 18.72 -43.83
C MET A 1 17.36 18.20 -43.05
N LYS A 2 16.29 17.65 -43.66
CA LYS A 2 15.09 17.12 -42.97
C LYS A 2 15.22 15.66 -42.46
N ILE A 3 16.08 14.83 -43.06
CA ILE A 3 16.21 13.40 -42.71
C ILE A 3 16.83 13.17 -41.33
N LYS A 4 17.72 14.04 -40.88
CA LYS A 4 18.43 13.90 -39.62
C LYS A 4 17.52 14.07 -38.40
N ASN A 5 16.44 14.86 -38.50
CA ASN A 5 15.49 15.05 -37.45
C ASN A 5 14.49 13.89 -37.32
N SER A 6 14.06 13.29 -38.44
CA SER A 6 13.17 12.12 -38.44
C SER A 6 13.82 10.92 -37.74
N CYS A 7 15.12 10.70 -37.96
CA CYS A 7 15.85 9.62 -37.30
C CYS A 7 15.92 9.78 -35.78
N ARG A 8 16.00 11.01 -35.26
CA ARG A 8 15.99 11.30 -33.81
C ARG A 8 14.63 11.04 -33.17
N TYR A 9 13.53 11.37 -33.87
CA TYR A 9 12.19 11.06 -33.40
C TYR A 9 11.90 9.56 -33.38
N ILE A 10 12.35 8.84 -34.43
CA ILE A 10 12.21 7.37 -34.51
C ILE A 10 13.01 6.72 -33.37
N ALA A 11 14.25 7.16 -33.13
CA ALA A 11 15.05 6.66 -32.01
C ALA A 11 14.40 6.93 -30.65
N GLY A 12 13.78 8.09 -30.46
CA GLY A 12 13.02 8.41 -29.23
C GLY A 12 11.80 7.51 -29.04
N VAL A 13 11.03 7.27 -30.10
CA VAL A 13 9.86 6.38 -30.06
C VAL A 13 10.26 4.94 -29.78
N VAL A 14 11.36 4.46 -30.37
CA VAL A 14 11.88 3.10 -30.13
C VAL A 14 12.38 2.95 -28.68
N LEU A 15 13.03 3.98 -28.11
CA LEU A 15 13.46 3.98 -26.71
C LEU A 15 12.27 3.94 -25.76
N ILE A 16 11.21 4.70 -26.03
CA ILE A 16 9.97 4.68 -25.25
C ILE A 16 9.28 3.32 -25.38
N ALA A 17 9.19 2.77 -26.58
CA ALA A 17 8.60 1.44 -26.83
C ALA A 17 9.40 0.32 -26.16
N ALA A 18 10.71 0.40 -26.13
CA ALA A 18 11.56 -0.56 -25.42
C ALA A 18 11.41 -0.48 -23.88
N GLY A 19 11.12 0.72 -23.34
CA GLY A 19 10.81 0.91 -21.92
C GLY A 19 9.46 0.33 -21.50
N ILE A 20 8.54 0.12 -22.43
CA ILE A 20 7.21 -0.47 -22.20
C ILE A 20 7.24 -2.00 -22.33
N ALA A 21 8.33 -2.59 -22.84
CA ALA A 21 8.50 -4.03 -22.86
C ALA A 21 8.58 -4.56 -21.43
N SER A 22 7.42 -4.90 -20.89
CA SER A 22 7.25 -5.48 -19.57
C SER A 22 8.00 -6.79 -19.50
N ILE A 23 9.13 -6.81 -18.83
CA ILE A 23 9.72 -8.04 -18.34
C ILE A 23 8.71 -8.58 -17.33
N THR A 24 8.16 -9.76 -17.60
CA THR A 24 7.31 -10.46 -16.63
C THR A 24 8.16 -10.78 -15.40
N ALA A 25 8.13 -9.86 -14.43
CA ALA A 25 8.76 -10.09 -13.13
C ALA A 25 7.87 -11.10 -12.36
N MET A 26 8.26 -12.35 -12.33
CA MET A 26 7.64 -13.44 -11.57
C MET A 26 7.94 -13.33 -10.06
N ALA A 27 8.11 -12.10 -9.56
CA ALA A 27 8.44 -11.85 -8.16
C ALA A 27 7.21 -11.60 -7.27
N GLN A 28 5.98 -11.76 -7.80
CA GLN A 28 4.76 -11.55 -7.04
C GLN A 28 4.18 -12.89 -6.61
N ASP A 29 4.14 -13.09 -5.29
CA ASP A 29 3.45 -14.22 -4.68
C ASP A 29 1.94 -13.92 -4.53
N GLN A 30 1.11 -14.97 -4.48
CA GLN A 30 -0.33 -14.87 -4.27
C GLN A 30 -0.68 -14.12 -2.98
N SER A 31 0.13 -14.26 -1.95
CA SER A 31 -0.01 -13.55 -0.67
C SER A 31 0.15 -12.04 -0.83
N ASP A 32 1.10 -11.61 -1.66
CA ASP A 32 1.30 -10.18 -1.95
C ASP A 32 0.15 -9.62 -2.77
N ALA A 33 -0.33 -10.33 -3.77
CA ALA A 33 -1.49 -9.92 -4.54
C ALA A 33 -2.74 -9.74 -3.65
N LEU A 34 -2.99 -10.67 -2.73
CA LEU A 34 -4.07 -10.56 -1.76
C LEU A 34 -3.89 -9.35 -0.84
N ARG A 35 -2.67 -9.14 -0.35
CA ARG A 35 -2.33 -8.01 0.53
C ARG A 35 -2.56 -6.66 -0.14
N TYR A 36 -2.20 -6.52 -1.41
CA TYR A 36 -2.41 -5.28 -2.17
C TYR A 36 -3.85 -5.09 -2.65
N SER A 37 -4.64 -6.16 -2.75
CA SER A 37 -6.06 -6.07 -3.09
C SER A 37 -6.92 -5.55 -1.95
N PHE A 38 -6.42 -5.57 -0.72
CA PHE A 38 -7.16 -5.13 0.46
C PHE A 38 -7.12 -3.61 0.58
N LEU A 39 -8.18 -2.95 0.15
CA LEU A 39 -8.34 -1.51 0.31
C LEU A 39 -8.95 -1.21 1.68
N SER A 40 -8.18 -0.57 2.56
CA SER A 40 -8.72 -0.03 3.81
C SER A 40 -9.47 1.27 3.52
N PRO A 41 -10.60 1.53 4.18
CA PRO A 41 -11.24 2.84 4.12
C PRO A 41 -10.26 3.94 4.50
N GLN A 42 -10.03 4.88 3.58
CA GLN A 42 -9.15 6.04 3.77
C GLN A 42 -9.88 7.28 3.28
N GLY A 43 -9.44 8.44 3.68
CA GLY A 43 -10.01 9.68 3.19
C GLY A 43 -10.23 10.71 4.29
N THR A 44 -11.20 11.58 4.10
CA THR A 44 -11.60 12.57 5.10
C THR A 44 -12.29 11.89 6.29
N ALA A 45 -12.32 12.58 7.44
CA ALA A 45 -13.07 12.11 8.61
C ALA A 45 -14.58 11.87 8.27
N ARG A 46 -15.11 12.69 7.37
CA ARG A 46 -16.48 12.53 6.85
C ARG A 46 -16.61 11.22 6.06
N SER A 47 -15.69 10.95 5.13
CA SER A 47 -15.69 9.72 4.35
C SER A 47 -15.58 8.49 5.25
N LEU A 48 -14.71 8.52 6.24
CA LEU A 48 -14.54 7.43 7.21
C LEU A 48 -15.81 7.21 8.05
N GLY A 49 -16.50 8.29 8.46
CA GLY A 49 -17.76 8.20 9.19
C GLY A 49 -18.88 7.50 8.42
N PHE A 50 -18.86 7.56 7.09
CA PHE A 50 -19.76 6.83 6.20
C PHE A 50 -19.18 5.48 5.71
N GLY A 51 -18.11 4.97 6.32
CA GLY A 51 -17.48 3.75 5.88
C GLY A 51 -16.91 3.82 4.45
N SER A 52 -16.55 5.02 3.99
CA SER A 52 -16.10 5.33 2.63
C SER A 52 -17.17 5.14 1.53
N ALA A 53 -18.43 5.01 1.89
CA ALA A 53 -19.54 4.83 0.95
C ALA A 53 -20.00 6.13 0.25
N LEU A 54 -19.07 7.05 0.00
CA LEU A 54 -19.37 8.37 -0.59
C LEU A 54 -19.37 8.39 -2.14
N GLY A 55 -19.14 7.26 -2.79
CA GLY A 55 -19.02 7.18 -4.25
C GLY A 55 -20.27 7.67 -5.01
N SER A 56 -21.46 7.55 -4.41
CA SER A 56 -22.72 8.04 -4.98
C SER A 56 -23.12 9.43 -4.46
N VAL A 57 -22.66 9.81 -3.28
CA VAL A 57 -23.06 11.07 -2.63
C VAL A 57 -22.28 12.25 -3.18
N GLY A 58 -20.99 12.10 -3.42
CA GLY A 58 -20.10 13.16 -3.87
C GLY A 58 -19.90 14.28 -2.84
N GLY A 59 -19.30 15.40 -3.28
CA GLY A 59 -19.08 16.56 -2.42
C GLY A 59 -18.06 16.37 -1.32
N ASP A 60 -17.18 15.41 -1.49
CA ASP A 60 -16.02 15.15 -0.62
C ASP A 60 -14.79 14.85 -1.47
N PHE A 61 -13.63 15.33 -1.05
CA PHE A 61 -12.39 15.12 -1.82
C PHE A 61 -11.99 13.66 -1.92
N ALA A 62 -12.32 12.84 -0.92
CA ALA A 62 -12.07 11.41 -0.94
C ALA A 62 -12.79 10.69 -2.09
N THR A 63 -13.89 11.25 -2.59
CA THR A 63 -14.62 10.68 -3.73
C THR A 63 -13.81 10.69 -5.01
N LEU A 64 -12.79 11.53 -5.11
CA LEU A 64 -11.91 11.61 -6.27
C LEU A 64 -11.27 10.25 -6.61
N SER A 65 -10.99 9.43 -5.61
CA SER A 65 -10.39 8.10 -5.78
C SER A 65 -11.40 7.02 -6.17
N VAL A 66 -12.70 7.23 -5.92
CA VAL A 66 -13.75 6.23 -6.15
C VAL A 66 -14.63 6.64 -7.33
N ASN A 67 -15.11 7.87 -7.34
CA ASN A 67 -15.98 8.43 -8.37
C ASN A 67 -15.64 9.91 -8.60
N PRO A 68 -14.78 10.25 -9.56
CA PRO A 68 -14.37 11.63 -9.83
C PRO A 68 -15.54 12.57 -10.16
N ALA A 69 -16.66 12.04 -10.68
CA ALA A 69 -17.85 12.84 -10.97
C ALA A 69 -18.45 13.51 -9.73
N GLY A 70 -18.15 12.97 -8.53
CA GLY A 70 -18.58 13.55 -7.26
C GLY A 70 -18.05 14.97 -6.99
N ILE A 71 -16.99 15.39 -7.69
CA ILE A 71 -16.48 16.76 -7.63
C ILE A 71 -17.47 17.78 -8.23
N GLY A 72 -18.29 17.37 -9.18
CA GLY A 72 -19.29 18.23 -9.81
C GLY A 72 -20.36 18.76 -8.85
N ILE A 73 -20.50 18.19 -7.66
CA ILE A 73 -21.45 18.61 -6.63
C ILE A 73 -20.94 19.83 -5.84
N TYR A 74 -19.64 20.10 -5.87
CA TYR A 74 -19.08 21.25 -5.19
C TYR A 74 -19.68 22.56 -5.72
N ARG A 75 -20.06 23.42 -4.79
CA ARG A 75 -20.64 24.75 -5.09
C ARG A 75 -19.67 25.88 -4.74
N ARG A 76 -18.62 25.59 -4.01
CA ARG A 76 -17.59 26.53 -3.57
C ARG A 76 -16.21 25.87 -3.70
N SER A 77 -15.20 26.71 -3.87
CA SER A 77 -13.82 26.24 -3.77
C SER A 77 -13.51 25.86 -2.33
N GLU A 78 -12.74 24.82 -2.15
CA GLU A 78 -12.40 24.26 -0.85
C GLU A 78 -10.96 23.75 -0.87
N ALA A 79 -10.25 24.00 0.22
CA ALA A 79 -8.94 23.40 0.48
C ALA A 79 -9.07 22.50 1.70
N MET A 80 -8.50 21.31 1.63
CA MET A 80 -8.58 20.35 2.73
C MET A 80 -7.28 19.67 3.01
N VAL A 81 -7.07 19.44 4.29
CA VAL A 81 -5.94 18.70 4.86
C VAL A 81 -6.49 17.80 5.94
N THR A 82 -6.23 16.51 5.87
CA THR A 82 -6.69 15.56 6.88
C THR A 82 -5.50 14.86 7.52
N PRO A 83 -5.01 15.37 8.65
CA PRO A 83 -4.07 14.63 9.48
C PRO A 83 -4.78 13.44 10.13
N THR A 84 -4.09 12.32 10.23
CA THR A 84 -4.62 11.08 10.77
C THR A 84 -3.64 10.46 11.73
N LEU A 85 -4.11 10.10 12.91
CA LEU A 85 -3.42 9.26 13.86
C LEU A 85 -4.00 7.85 13.78
N ARG A 86 -3.13 6.89 13.60
CA ARG A 86 -3.50 5.48 13.55
C ARG A 86 -2.86 4.76 14.72
N PHE A 87 -3.66 4.03 15.45
CA PHE A 87 -3.23 3.12 16.51
C PHE A 87 -3.44 1.71 15.99
N GLY A 88 -2.41 0.90 15.99
CA GLY A 88 -2.46 -0.49 15.59
C GLY A 88 -1.86 -1.34 16.68
N ASN A 89 -2.58 -2.38 17.09
CA ASN A 89 -2.08 -3.42 17.95
C ASN A 89 -2.01 -4.70 17.13
N SER A 90 -0.93 -5.41 17.24
CA SER A 90 -0.76 -6.73 16.63
C SER A 90 -0.35 -7.71 17.71
N GLU A 91 -0.96 -8.86 17.68
CA GLU A 91 -0.66 -9.99 18.54
C GLU A 91 -0.09 -11.10 17.66
N GLY A 92 1.13 -11.52 17.95
CA GLY A 92 1.82 -12.59 17.26
C GLY A 92 1.98 -13.78 18.18
N GLN A 93 1.44 -14.93 17.79
CA GLN A 93 1.62 -16.19 18.51
C GLN A 93 2.55 -17.09 17.69
N TYR A 94 3.59 -17.56 18.34
CA TYR A 94 4.53 -18.51 17.75
C TYR A 94 4.97 -19.53 18.80
N LEU A 95 4.75 -20.81 18.50
CA LEU A 95 4.96 -21.89 19.46
C LEU A 95 4.23 -21.60 20.79
N ASN A 96 4.96 -21.52 21.89
CA ASN A 96 4.44 -21.25 23.24
C ASN A 96 4.56 -19.77 23.64
N GLY A 97 5.04 -18.92 22.74
CA GLY A 97 5.21 -17.49 22.99
C GLY A 97 4.09 -16.66 22.40
N ASN A 98 3.65 -15.67 23.17
CA ASN A 98 2.74 -14.63 22.71
C ASN A 98 3.48 -13.30 22.81
N MET A 99 3.50 -12.53 21.71
CA MET A 99 4.13 -11.22 21.66
C MET A 99 3.14 -10.20 21.13
N ASP A 100 3.03 -9.11 21.88
CA ASP A 100 2.20 -7.97 21.50
C ASP A 100 3.09 -6.86 20.96
N ASP A 101 2.67 -6.25 19.89
CA ASP A 101 3.32 -5.07 19.33
C ASP A 101 2.29 -3.97 19.14
N ALA A 102 2.58 -2.78 19.65
CA ALA A 102 1.74 -1.61 19.53
C ALA A 102 2.44 -0.53 18.72
N ARG A 103 1.76 0.01 17.73
CA ARG A 103 2.30 1.07 16.90
C ARG A 103 1.35 2.23 16.79
N THR A 104 1.90 3.42 16.97
CA THR A 104 1.23 4.69 16.66
C THR A 104 1.89 5.32 15.45
N ALA A 105 1.10 5.65 14.44
CA ALA A 105 1.58 6.30 13.22
C ALA A 105 0.79 7.59 12.96
N PHE A 106 1.52 8.67 12.72
CA PHE A 106 0.96 9.92 12.22
C PHE A 106 1.14 9.99 10.72
N ASN A 107 0.09 10.34 10.01
CA ASN A 107 0.15 10.53 8.56
C ASN A 107 -0.95 11.49 8.08
N PHE A 108 -0.91 11.83 6.78
CA PHE A 108 -1.96 12.58 6.12
C PHE A 108 -2.78 11.63 5.25
N SER A 109 -4.11 11.59 5.46
CA SER A 109 -5.02 10.78 4.66
C SER A 109 -5.32 11.44 3.33
N ASN A 110 -5.50 12.76 3.33
CA ASN A 110 -5.62 13.52 2.10
C ASN A 110 -5.09 14.95 2.26
N LEU A 111 -4.70 15.50 1.13
CA LEU A 111 -4.33 16.91 0.96
C LEU A 111 -4.82 17.32 -0.43
N GLY A 112 -5.64 18.36 -0.53
CA GLY A 112 -6.13 18.76 -1.82
C GLY A 112 -6.83 20.11 -1.84
N ILE A 113 -7.03 20.60 -3.05
CA ILE A 113 -7.73 21.83 -3.34
C ILE A 113 -8.74 21.57 -4.45
N VAL A 114 -9.95 22.05 -4.25
CA VAL A 114 -11.03 22.03 -5.24
C VAL A 114 -11.35 23.48 -5.61
N PHE A 115 -11.20 23.80 -6.87
CA PHE A 115 -11.61 25.06 -7.44
C PHE A 115 -12.97 24.89 -8.10
N THR A 116 -13.95 25.63 -7.65
CA THR A 116 -15.32 25.53 -8.19
C THR A 116 -15.83 26.89 -8.57
N ARG A 117 -16.32 26.98 -9.79
CA ARG A 117 -17.10 28.12 -10.29
C ARG A 117 -18.52 27.66 -10.56
N ALA A 118 -19.44 28.09 -9.69
CA ALA A 118 -20.86 27.83 -9.84
C ALA A 118 -21.57 29.13 -10.26
N GLU A 119 -22.42 29.03 -11.25
CA GLU A 119 -23.30 30.15 -11.65
C GLU A 119 -24.35 30.39 -10.56
N LYS A 120 -24.75 31.64 -10.39
CA LYS A 120 -25.74 32.07 -9.36
C LYS A 120 -26.93 32.83 -9.96
N GLY A 121 -28.06 32.74 -9.30
CA GLY A 121 -29.28 33.48 -9.66
C GLY A 121 -29.80 33.11 -11.06
N ARG A 122 -30.30 34.14 -11.81
CA ARG A 122 -30.88 33.96 -13.16
C ARG A 122 -29.92 33.31 -14.16
N ARG A 123 -28.59 33.43 -13.98
CA ARG A 123 -27.60 32.79 -14.84
C ARG A 123 -27.61 31.28 -14.65
N TYR A 124 -27.84 30.81 -13.43
CA TYR A 124 -27.93 29.38 -13.13
C TYR A 124 -29.03 28.71 -13.95
N GLU A 125 -30.20 29.37 -14.07
CA GLU A 125 -31.34 28.82 -14.81
C GLU A 125 -31.08 28.74 -16.32
N LYS A 126 -30.44 29.78 -16.89
CA LYS A 126 -30.23 29.92 -18.33
C LYS A 126 -28.96 29.23 -18.86
N SER A 127 -27.96 28.98 -18.01
CA SER A 127 -26.70 28.39 -18.43
C SER A 127 -26.83 26.89 -18.67
N LYS A 128 -26.21 26.38 -19.73
CA LYS A 128 -26.04 24.95 -19.96
C LYS A 128 -25.08 24.33 -18.93
N TRP A 129 -24.03 25.05 -18.56
CA TRP A 129 -23.05 24.64 -17.57
C TRP A 129 -23.36 25.31 -16.23
N LYS A 130 -23.86 24.53 -15.28
CA LYS A 130 -24.28 25.02 -13.96
C LYS A 130 -23.11 25.23 -13.03
N THR A 131 -22.13 24.32 -13.10
CA THR A 131 -20.95 24.30 -12.25
C THR A 131 -19.79 23.71 -13.03
N VAL A 132 -18.62 24.31 -12.86
CA VAL A 132 -17.34 23.76 -13.34
C VAL A 132 -16.45 23.62 -12.14
N SER A 133 -15.95 22.45 -11.91
CA SER A 133 -15.05 22.14 -10.79
C SER A 133 -13.78 21.48 -11.29
N PHE A 134 -12.67 21.91 -10.74
CA PHE A 134 -11.35 21.31 -10.95
C PHE A 134 -10.74 21.01 -9.59
N ALA A 135 -10.20 19.81 -9.42
CA ALA A 135 -9.56 19.39 -8.19
C ALA A 135 -8.17 18.83 -8.44
N VAL A 136 -7.27 19.14 -7.53
CA VAL A 136 -5.92 18.59 -7.51
C VAL A 136 -5.54 18.25 -6.07
N GLY A 137 -4.89 17.12 -5.89
CA GLY A 137 -4.40 16.72 -4.57
C GLY A 137 -4.00 15.26 -4.51
N ILE A 138 -3.79 14.79 -3.30
CA ILE A 138 -3.31 13.45 -2.99
C ILE A 138 -4.28 12.81 -2.01
N ASN A 139 -4.77 11.61 -2.35
CA ASN A 139 -5.51 10.73 -1.46
C ASN A 139 -4.66 9.50 -1.17
N ARG A 140 -4.51 9.19 0.11
CA ARG A 140 -3.92 7.91 0.53
C ARG A 140 -4.96 6.81 0.36
N MET A 141 -4.63 5.78 -0.41
CA MET A 141 -5.53 4.66 -0.66
C MET A 141 -5.25 3.47 0.24
N ALA A 142 -4.00 3.29 0.66
CA ALA A 142 -3.59 2.19 1.52
C ALA A 142 -2.45 2.59 2.43
N ASP A 143 -2.30 1.87 3.53
CA ASP A 143 -1.19 1.99 4.47
C ASP A 143 -0.64 0.60 4.77
N PHE A 144 0.59 0.35 4.33
CA PHE A 144 1.29 -0.92 4.54
C PHE A 144 2.21 -0.90 5.76
N ASN A 145 2.18 0.18 6.53
CA ASN A 145 3.04 0.38 7.68
C ASN A 145 2.50 -0.38 8.90
N ARG A 146 2.78 -1.67 8.96
CA ARG A 146 2.40 -2.57 10.07
C ARG A 146 3.65 -3.21 10.64
N ASN A 147 3.72 -3.27 11.96
CA ASN A 147 4.72 -4.06 12.66
C ASN A 147 4.07 -5.35 13.12
N TYR A 148 4.81 -6.42 13.01
CA TYR A 148 4.47 -7.72 13.58
C TYR A 148 5.68 -8.22 14.32
N SER A 149 5.51 -8.50 15.60
CA SER A 149 6.51 -9.18 16.41
C SER A 149 6.01 -10.57 16.72
N TYR A 150 6.84 -11.57 16.49
CA TYR A 150 6.55 -12.92 16.88
C TYR A 150 7.82 -13.55 17.44
N GLY A 151 7.66 -14.33 18.47
CA GLY A 151 8.76 -15.04 19.12
C GLY A 151 8.20 -16.11 20.04
N GLY A 152 8.96 -17.17 20.20
CA GLY A 152 8.56 -18.27 21.07
C GLY A 152 9.79 -19.06 21.49
N ASP A 153 9.66 -19.77 22.61
CA ASP A 153 10.68 -20.70 23.07
C ASP A 153 10.55 -22.00 22.30
N MET A 154 11.62 -22.39 21.63
CA MET A 154 11.69 -23.64 20.89
C MET A 154 11.85 -24.87 21.81
N ARG A 155 11.93 -24.66 23.11
CA ARG A 155 11.97 -25.76 24.07
C ARG A 155 10.64 -26.47 24.11
N THR A 156 10.65 -27.77 23.90
CA THR A 156 9.46 -28.60 24.15
C THR A 156 9.22 -28.71 25.66
N SER A 157 8.00 -29.16 26.03
CA SER A 157 7.65 -29.45 27.43
C SER A 157 8.61 -30.41 28.13
N ALA A 158 9.42 -31.16 27.38
CA ALA A 158 10.48 -32.04 27.88
C ALA A 158 11.83 -31.32 28.04
N GLY A 159 11.91 -30.01 27.83
CA GLY A 159 13.16 -29.25 27.94
C GLY A 159 14.11 -29.39 26.75
N VAL A 160 13.70 -30.09 25.70
CA VAL A 160 14.48 -30.27 24.49
C VAL A 160 14.31 -29.04 23.61
N ASN A 161 15.42 -28.44 23.25
CA ASN A 161 15.46 -27.28 22.36
C ASN A 161 15.47 -27.76 20.90
N ASN A 162 14.48 -27.36 20.11
CA ASN A 162 14.37 -27.72 18.71
C ASN A 162 15.01 -26.67 17.78
N SER A 163 16.04 -26.00 18.23
CA SER A 163 16.80 -25.08 17.36
C SER A 163 17.54 -25.85 16.27
N PHE A 164 17.76 -25.23 15.13
CA PHE A 164 18.57 -25.82 14.06
C PHE A 164 19.96 -26.24 14.53
N SER A 165 20.58 -25.40 15.38
CA SER A 165 21.89 -25.71 15.95
C SER A 165 21.88 -26.96 16.80
N GLU A 166 20.81 -27.18 17.57
CA GLU A 166 20.67 -28.36 18.41
C GLU A 166 20.38 -29.61 17.59
N LEU A 167 19.54 -29.47 16.53
CA LEU A 167 19.33 -30.55 15.57
C LEU A 167 20.67 -30.99 14.93
N PHE A 168 21.51 -30.05 14.51
CA PHE A 168 22.81 -30.35 13.97
C PHE A 168 23.74 -31.04 14.99
N VAL A 169 23.74 -30.55 16.24
CA VAL A 169 24.52 -31.15 17.30
C VAL A 169 24.04 -32.57 17.62
N ASN A 170 22.75 -32.78 17.69
CA ASN A 170 22.16 -34.10 17.94
C ASN A 170 22.43 -35.06 16.80
N ASP A 171 22.33 -34.60 15.54
CA ASP A 171 22.62 -35.40 14.37
C ASP A 171 24.14 -35.78 14.33
N ALA A 172 25.02 -34.82 14.59
CA ALA A 172 26.45 -35.06 14.68
C ALA A 172 26.84 -36.02 15.82
N ASN A 173 26.11 -36.00 16.93
CA ASN A 173 26.32 -36.93 18.03
C ASN A 173 25.77 -38.32 17.74
N GLN A 174 24.69 -38.41 16.97
CA GLN A 174 24.09 -39.68 16.58
C GLN A 174 24.88 -40.39 15.45
N TYR A 175 25.44 -39.60 14.56
CA TYR A 175 26.29 -40.07 13.45
C TYR A 175 27.68 -39.42 13.53
N PRO A 176 28.50 -39.80 14.51
CA PRO A 176 29.87 -39.27 14.60
C PRO A 176 30.62 -39.61 13.32
N LEU A 177 31.18 -38.58 12.70
CA LEU A 177 32.07 -38.78 11.56
C LEU A 177 33.23 -39.65 12.02
N ASP A 178 33.30 -40.84 11.48
CA ASP A 178 34.42 -41.75 11.73
C ASP A 178 35.62 -41.22 10.93
N VAL A 179 36.45 -40.45 11.61
CA VAL A 179 37.68 -39.91 11.04
C VAL A 179 38.77 -40.88 11.45
N ASP A 180 39.33 -41.59 10.51
CA ASP A 180 40.46 -42.45 10.79
C ASP A 180 41.67 -41.64 11.29
N VAL A 181 42.65 -42.32 11.93
CA VAL A 181 43.84 -41.68 12.50
C VAL A 181 44.67 -40.87 11.48
N ASN A 182 44.36 -40.96 10.18
CA ASN A 182 45.03 -40.21 9.11
C ASN A 182 44.20 -38.99 8.64
N GLY A 183 43.05 -38.71 9.26
CA GLY A 183 42.21 -37.56 8.93
C GLY A 183 41.40 -37.70 7.63
N THR A 184 41.23 -38.89 7.12
CA THR A 184 40.43 -39.16 5.93
C THR A 184 39.01 -39.54 6.34
N LEU A 185 38.00 -38.94 5.71
CA LEU A 185 36.59 -39.31 5.89
C LEU A 185 36.34 -40.66 5.21
N GLY A 186 35.89 -41.61 5.95
CA GLY A 186 35.51 -42.93 5.46
C GLY A 186 34.10 -42.94 4.84
#